data_1d8f80c4e7751ad537e15ccacb9daca8
#
_entry.id   1d8f80c4e7751ad537e15ccacb9daca8
#
_cell.length_a   1.000
_cell.length_b   1.000
_cell.length_c   1.000
_cell.angle_alpha   90.00
_cell.angle_beta   90.00
_cell.angle_gamma   90.00
#
_symmetry.space_group_name_H-M   'P 1'
#
loop_
_entity.id
_entity.type
_entity.pdbx_description
1 polymer ?
#
loop_
_entity_poly.entity_id
_entity_poly.type
_entity_poly.pdbx_seq_one_letter_code
_entity_poly.pdbx_strand_id
1 'polypeptide(L)'
;MLLHIARVLLILFEVVILFNLLIVVHELGHFLAARWRGLYIEKFGVWFGKPLWKKTINGVQYSLGSLPFGGFVALPQLAPMDIIEGKADVDRSRLAPISALDKIIVAIAGPLFSLLLALFFAGIVWVIGHPVSEADSTTIIGYVLPDSPAQKVGLRPGDKILEVDGKPVRRFIGMNDSVSWDVVRSEGEKIAVKFERNGNVQTVWVEPYKAETRGWRRKSVRQLLIYPAETPIIDKVEPNTPAAAAGLRPGDIIRGFDQTPIYNPVALLEYISEHPKDQLVLHVERNGTRFDVPVKPTLLPTQGEMKPRIGIQWDTTGILSISHPNPIEQIYNSVTSTLKTIGAVASPKSDVKLQHLSGPVGIGRIYYLLFQSERGWQLALWFSVILNVNLAILNMLPIPVLDGGHIVLAIIESVRRKPVNMRVLEVVQTSCAVLIIGYMLYVTFFDVQDLPFIRKRLDQLEPQSRAKDTQAP
;
A
#
# COMPACT_ATOMS: atom_id res chain seq x y z
N MET A 1 -20.96 -13.16 -17.19
CA MET A 1 -20.93 -11.69 -17.35
C MET A 1 -21.70 -11.00 -16.23
N LEU A 2 -23.04 -11.22 -16.04
CA LEU A 2 -23.85 -10.56 -15.00
C LEU A 2 -23.31 -10.76 -13.57
N LEU A 3 -22.95 -11.97 -13.18
CA LEU A 3 -22.36 -12.27 -11.86
C LEU A 3 -21.02 -11.56 -11.63
N HIS A 4 -20.19 -11.44 -12.65
CA HIS A 4 -18.92 -10.71 -12.57
C HIS A 4 -19.17 -9.21 -12.38
N ILE A 5 -20.11 -8.62 -13.13
CA ILE A 5 -20.49 -7.20 -12.96
C ILE A 5 -21.05 -6.97 -11.57
N ALA A 6 -21.95 -7.83 -11.09
CA ALA A 6 -22.52 -7.74 -9.74
C ALA A 6 -21.44 -7.79 -8.65
N ARG A 7 -20.46 -8.70 -8.78
CA ARG A 7 -19.31 -8.79 -7.86
C ARG A 7 -18.48 -7.51 -7.86
N VAL A 8 -18.15 -6.97 -9.03
CA VAL A 8 -17.40 -5.71 -9.15
C VAL A 8 -18.15 -4.56 -8.48
N LEU A 9 -19.48 -4.42 -8.73
CA LEU A 9 -20.29 -3.38 -8.12
C LEU A 9 -20.35 -3.54 -6.59
N LEU A 10 -20.47 -4.77 -6.09
CA LEU A 10 -20.45 -5.05 -4.65
C LEU A 10 -19.12 -4.62 -4.03
N ILE A 11 -17.98 -5.01 -4.61
CA ILE A 11 -16.66 -4.62 -4.12
C ILE A 11 -16.51 -3.09 -4.12
N LEU A 12 -16.93 -2.41 -5.18
CA LEU A 12 -16.87 -0.94 -5.22
C LEU A 12 -17.74 -0.31 -4.13
N PHE A 13 -18.90 -0.87 -3.85
CA PHE A 13 -19.77 -0.43 -2.76
C PHE A 13 -19.12 -0.64 -1.38
N GLU A 14 -18.49 -1.80 -1.14
CA GLU A 14 -17.74 -2.11 0.09
C GLU A 14 -16.58 -1.13 0.29
N VAL A 15 -15.82 -0.82 -0.78
CA VAL A 15 -14.73 0.17 -0.75
C VAL A 15 -15.25 1.56 -0.37
N VAL A 16 -16.35 2.01 -1.00
CA VAL A 16 -16.96 3.31 -0.70
C VAL A 16 -17.43 3.37 0.75
N ILE A 17 -18.11 2.35 1.25
CA ILE A 17 -18.60 2.31 2.64
C ILE A 17 -17.41 2.37 3.61
N LEU A 18 -16.43 1.50 3.44
CA LEU A 18 -15.32 1.41 4.39
C LEU A 18 -14.50 2.71 4.40
N PHE A 19 -14.19 3.25 3.21
CA PHE A 19 -13.45 4.52 3.10
C PHE A 19 -14.19 5.69 3.74
N ASN A 20 -15.51 5.79 3.50
CA ASN A 20 -16.31 6.84 4.12
C ASN A 20 -16.43 6.68 5.63
N LEU A 21 -16.50 5.44 6.15
CA LEU A 21 -16.53 5.18 7.59
C LEU A 21 -15.31 5.81 8.30
N LEU A 22 -14.11 5.68 7.70
CA LEU A 22 -12.87 6.25 8.26
C LEU A 22 -13.01 7.77 8.40
N ILE A 23 -13.53 8.46 7.38
CA ILE A 23 -13.67 9.91 7.38
C ILE A 23 -14.79 10.34 8.33
N VAL A 24 -15.96 9.71 8.26
CA VAL A 24 -17.13 10.08 9.10
C VAL A 24 -16.82 9.93 10.59
N VAL A 25 -16.06 8.90 10.99
CA VAL A 25 -15.66 8.73 12.40
C VAL A 25 -14.66 9.81 12.82
N HIS A 26 -13.74 10.20 11.94
CA HIS A 26 -12.86 11.34 12.17
C HIS A 26 -13.66 12.63 12.43
N GLU A 27 -14.57 12.99 11.51
CA GLU A 27 -15.44 14.17 11.62
C GLU A 27 -16.35 14.10 12.86
N LEU A 28 -16.82 12.90 13.21
CA LEU A 28 -17.60 12.68 14.42
C LEU A 28 -16.79 13.05 15.69
N GLY A 29 -15.48 12.82 15.68
CA GLY A 29 -14.60 13.25 16.76
C GLY A 29 -14.65 14.75 16.99
N HIS A 30 -14.46 15.53 15.92
CA HIS A 30 -14.58 17.01 15.98
C HIS A 30 -15.97 17.45 16.44
N PHE A 31 -17.02 16.86 15.87
CA PHE A 31 -18.39 17.14 16.22
C PHE A 31 -18.68 16.96 17.71
N LEU A 32 -18.33 15.80 18.26
CA LEU A 32 -18.58 15.48 19.66
C LEU A 32 -17.79 16.36 20.62
N ALA A 33 -16.52 16.63 20.29
CA ALA A 33 -15.69 17.54 21.09
C ALA A 33 -16.20 18.97 21.06
N ALA A 34 -16.59 19.48 19.87
CA ALA A 34 -17.18 20.82 19.73
C ALA A 34 -18.47 20.92 20.53
N ARG A 35 -19.35 19.93 20.45
CA ARG A 35 -20.57 19.90 21.25
C ARG A 35 -20.30 19.83 22.75
N TRP A 36 -19.34 19.03 23.19
CA TRP A 36 -18.92 18.93 24.60
C TRP A 36 -18.37 20.26 25.13
N ARG A 37 -17.59 20.98 24.28
CA ARG A 37 -17.01 22.28 24.68
C ARG A 37 -17.95 23.48 24.46
N GLY A 38 -19.19 23.25 23.96
CA GLY A 38 -20.18 24.29 23.74
C GLY A 38 -19.89 25.20 22.56
N LEU A 39 -19.09 24.75 21.56
CA LEU A 39 -18.90 25.48 20.32
C LEU A 39 -20.15 25.46 19.47
N TYR A 40 -20.32 26.51 18.66
CA TYR A 40 -21.38 26.55 17.66
C TYR A 40 -21.06 25.61 16.51
N ILE A 41 -21.94 24.63 16.26
CA ILE A 41 -21.86 23.68 15.16
C ILE A 41 -22.91 24.07 14.14
N GLU A 42 -22.48 24.49 12.96
CA GLU A 42 -23.41 24.90 11.91
C GLU A 42 -23.95 23.70 11.14
N LYS A 43 -23.01 22.87 10.61
CA LYS A 43 -23.34 21.75 9.73
C LYS A 43 -22.51 20.51 10.10
N PHE A 44 -23.12 19.34 9.95
CA PHE A 44 -22.44 18.04 9.91
C PHE A 44 -22.82 17.37 8.61
N GLY A 45 -21.86 17.28 7.69
CA GLY A 45 -22.08 16.73 6.36
C GLY A 45 -21.36 15.39 6.16
N VAL A 46 -22.08 14.41 5.63
CA VAL A 46 -21.51 13.19 5.05
C VAL A 46 -21.58 13.35 3.55
N TRP A 47 -20.44 13.14 2.87
CA TRP A 47 -20.27 13.37 1.44
C TRP A 47 -20.30 14.85 1.05
N PHE A 48 -19.62 15.16 -0.04
CA PHE A 48 -19.60 16.51 -0.63
C PHE A 48 -20.67 16.68 -1.70
N GLY A 49 -20.79 17.90 -2.22
CA GLY A 49 -21.65 18.26 -3.33
C GLY A 49 -23.03 18.74 -2.91
N LYS A 50 -23.99 18.74 -3.86
CA LYS A 50 -25.35 19.19 -3.58
C LYS A 50 -26.03 18.22 -2.60
N PRO A 51 -26.71 18.71 -1.54
CA PRO A 51 -27.34 17.82 -0.57
C PRO A 51 -28.49 17.03 -1.22
N LEU A 52 -28.40 15.69 -1.15
CA LEU A 52 -29.48 14.76 -1.48
C LEU A 52 -30.54 14.73 -0.37
N TRP A 53 -30.09 14.93 0.87
CA TRP A 53 -30.94 15.01 2.05
C TRP A 53 -30.33 16.01 3.02
N LYS A 54 -31.20 16.79 3.68
CA LYS A 54 -30.83 17.71 4.75
C LYS A 54 -31.90 17.81 5.80
N LYS A 55 -31.54 17.90 7.08
CA LYS A 55 -32.44 18.09 8.21
C LYS A 55 -31.74 18.86 9.31
N THR A 56 -32.42 19.85 9.88
CA THR A 56 -31.89 20.57 11.04
C THR A 56 -32.46 19.97 12.32
N ILE A 57 -31.58 19.59 13.25
CA ILE A 57 -31.92 19.01 14.54
C ILE A 57 -31.13 19.77 15.61
N ASN A 58 -31.78 20.33 16.62
CA ASN A 58 -31.17 21.09 17.71
C ASN A 58 -30.18 22.16 17.24
N GLY A 59 -30.53 22.88 16.17
CA GLY A 59 -29.69 23.96 15.62
C GLY A 59 -28.55 23.52 14.68
N VAL A 60 -28.28 22.22 14.55
CA VAL A 60 -27.27 21.67 13.64
C VAL A 60 -27.93 21.17 12.37
N GLN A 61 -27.41 21.57 11.20
CA GLN A 61 -27.86 21.02 9.92
C GLN A 61 -27.08 19.75 9.57
N TYR A 62 -27.77 18.62 9.56
CA TYR A 62 -27.25 17.35 9.05
C TYR A 62 -27.53 17.23 7.56
N SER A 63 -26.54 16.80 6.78
CA SER A 63 -26.70 16.65 5.32
C SER A 63 -25.99 15.41 4.78
N LEU A 64 -26.56 14.86 3.69
CA LEU A 64 -25.95 13.84 2.86
C LEU A 64 -25.71 14.44 1.47
N GLY A 65 -24.48 14.53 1.03
CA GLY A 65 -24.10 15.10 -0.27
C GLY A 65 -24.31 14.12 -1.43
N SER A 66 -24.13 14.60 -2.66
CA SER A 66 -24.28 13.80 -3.90
C SER A 66 -23.01 13.09 -4.35
N LEU A 67 -21.86 13.47 -3.83
CA LEU A 67 -20.56 12.86 -4.17
C LEU A 67 -20.13 11.97 -3.00
N PRO A 68 -20.06 10.63 -3.17
CA PRO A 68 -19.87 9.68 -2.09
C PRO A 68 -18.43 9.67 -1.55
N PHE A 69 -17.86 10.83 -1.32
CA PHE A 69 -16.53 11.02 -0.78
C PHE A 69 -16.53 12.10 0.30
N GLY A 70 -15.79 11.83 1.39
CA GLY A 70 -15.52 12.81 2.42
C GLY A 70 -16.66 13.02 3.41
N GLY A 71 -16.42 13.96 4.29
CA GLY A 71 -17.32 14.48 5.29
C GLY A 71 -16.78 15.80 5.79
N PHE A 72 -17.56 16.55 6.53
CA PHE A 72 -17.11 17.79 7.15
C PHE A 72 -17.97 18.18 8.35
N VAL A 73 -17.36 18.89 9.27
CA VAL A 73 -18.03 19.58 10.37
C VAL A 73 -17.75 21.07 10.26
N ALA A 74 -18.77 21.86 9.96
CA ALA A 74 -18.63 23.30 9.88
C ALA A 74 -18.62 23.92 11.29
N LEU A 75 -17.44 24.41 11.71
CA LEU A 75 -17.16 25.02 13.00
C LEU A 75 -16.68 26.50 12.81
N PRO A 76 -17.59 27.46 12.60
CA PRO A 76 -17.23 28.85 12.23
C PRO A 76 -16.30 29.55 13.22
N GLN A 77 -16.22 29.09 14.48
CA GLN A 77 -15.35 29.65 15.51
C GLN A 77 -13.90 29.12 15.46
N LEU A 78 -13.63 27.99 14.78
CA LEU A 78 -12.28 27.41 14.72
C LEU A 78 -11.42 28.14 13.68
N ALA A 79 -11.81 28.15 12.44
CA ALA A 79 -11.19 28.92 11.36
C ALA A 79 -12.08 28.90 10.11
N PRO A 80 -11.98 29.89 9.22
CA PRO A 80 -12.73 29.87 7.98
C PRO A 80 -12.12 28.84 7.01
N MET A 81 -12.84 27.79 6.73
CA MET A 81 -12.53 26.86 5.62
C MET A 81 -13.61 26.96 4.51
N ASP A 82 -14.03 28.19 4.19
CA ASP A 82 -15.11 28.49 3.25
C ASP A 82 -14.93 27.83 1.86
N ILE A 83 -13.68 27.50 1.49
CA ILE A 83 -13.39 26.81 0.23
C ILE A 83 -13.79 25.33 0.28
N ILE A 84 -13.67 24.68 1.44
CA ILE A 84 -13.95 23.24 1.61
C ILE A 84 -15.35 23.04 2.16
N GLU A 85 -15.74 23.82 3.16
CA GLU A 85 -17.02 23.68 3.90
C GLU A 85 -18.15 24.51 3.30
N GLY A 86 -17.85 25.42 2.36
CA GLY A 86 -18.76 26.44 1.85
C GLY A 86 -18.83 27.66 2.77
N LYS A 87 -19.39 28.78 2.27
CA LYS A 87 -19.57 29.99 3.08
C LYS A 87 -20.46 29.69 4.27
N ALA A 88 -20.02 30.13 5.45
CA ALA A 88 -20.83 30.06 6.65
C ALA A 88 -22.06 30.98 6.48
N ASP A 89 -23.24 30.46 6.84
CA ASP A 89 -24.49 31.24 6.80
C ASP A 89 -24.58 32.20 8.01
N VAL A 90 -23.71 32.03 9.01
CA VAL A 90 -23.70 32.81 10.27
C VAL A 90 -22.60 33.83 10.28
N ASP A 91 -22.93 35.05 10.71
CA ASP A 91 -21.98 36.13 10.96
C ASP A 91 -21.06 35.77 12.16
N ARG A 92 -19.83 35.42 11.86
CA ARG A 92 -18.82 35.02 12.85
C ARG A 92 -18.56 36.04 13.93
N SER A 93 -18.77 37.35 13.62
CA SER A 93 -18.56 38.43 14.58
C SER A 93 -19.55 38.39 15.76
N ARG A 94 -20.65 37.66 15.61
CA ARG A 94 -21.70 37.50 16.63
C ARG A 94 -21.50 36.25 17.51
N LEU A 95 -20.55 35.41 17.17
CA LEU A 95 -20.26 34.22 17.95
C LEU A 95 -19.34 34.56 19.12
N ALA A 96 -19.58 33.89 20.27
CA ALA A 96 -18.72 34.08 21.44
C ALA A 96 -17.28 33.62 21.15
N PRO A 97 -16.27 34.31 21.64
CA PRO A 97 -14.88 33.87 21.46
C PRO A 97 -14.67 32.59 22.25
N ILE A 98 -13.91 31.68 21.62
CA ILE A 98 -13.54 30.37 22.25
C ILE A 98 -12.09 30.43 22.72
N SER A 99 -11.79 29.66 23.79
CA SER A 99 -10.44 29.58 24.34
C SER A 99 -9.50 28.80 23.40
N ALA A 100 -8.19 29.09 23.50
CA ALA A 100 -7.18 28.32 22.77
C ALA A 100 -7.22 26.82 23.13
N LEU A 101 -7.53 26.52 24.40
CA LEU A 101 -7.67 25.13 24.87
C LEU A 101 -8.84 24.42 24.17
N ASP A 102 -9.98 25.11 23.99
CA ASP A 102 -11.14 24.54 23.29
C ASP A 102 -10.82 24.23 21.83
N LYS A 103 -10.10 25.16 21.15
CA LYS A 103 -9.61 24.96 19.78
C LYS A 103 -8.72 23.70 19.69
N ILE A 104 -7.78 23.55 20.62
CA ILE A 104 -6.86 22.41 20.66
C ILE A 104 -7.60 21.10 20.91
N ILE A 105 -8.53 21.08 21.88
CA ILE A 105 -9.32 19.87 22.22
C ILE A 105 -10.12 19.42 20.98
N VAL A 106 -10.80 20.34 20.32
CA VAL A 106 -11.60 20.01 19.15
C VAL A 106 -10.72 19.55 17.98
N ALA A 107 -9.58 20.21 17.75
CA ALA A 107 -8.66 19.82 16.69
C ALA A 107 -8.03 18.42 16.91
N ILE A 108 -7.71 18.05 18.16
CA ILE A 108 -7.16 16.72 18.46
C ILE A 108 -8.24 15.62 18.36
N ALA A 109 -9.51 15.96 18.55
CA ALA A 109 -10.57 14.95 18.64
C ALA A 109 -10.77 14.14 17.37
N GLY A 110 -10.64 14.72 16.18
CA GLY A 110 -10.70 13.99 14.90
C GLY A 110 -9.60 12.93 14.79
N PRO A 111 -8.32 13.28 14.88
CA PRO A 111 -7.21 12.32 14.92
C PRO A 111 -7.34 11.27 16.04
N LEU A 112 -7.82 11.65 17.21
CA LEU A 112 -8.07 10.73 18.30
C LEU A 112 -9.13 9.69 17.95
N PHE A 113 -10.25 10.10 17.33
CA PHE A 113 -11.31 9.19 16.91
C PHE A 113 -10.84 8.26 15.77
N SER A 114 -10.00 8.74 14.85
CA SER A 114 -9.34 7.88 13.87
C SER A 114 -8.45 6.82 14.54
N LEU A 115 -7.68 7.20 15.58
CA LEU A 115 -6.86 6.25 16.33
C LEU A 115 -7.71 5.25 17.13
N LEU A 116 -8.83 5.67 17.72
CA LEU A 116 -9.78 4.78 18.39
C LEU A 116 -10.42 3.79 17.41
N LEU A 117 -10.77 4.23 16.21
CA LEU A 117 -11.27 3.34 15.16
C LEU A 117 -10.19 2.37 14.69
N ALA A 118 -8.94 2.82 14.56
CA ALA A 118 -7.80 1.93 14.28
C ALA A 118 -7.65 0.85 15.35
N LEU A 119 -7.74 1.24 16.62
CA LEU A 119 -7.66 0.30 17.76
C LEU A 119 -8.84 -0.68 17.75
N PHE A 120 -10.05 -0.23 17.45
CA PHE A 120 -11.23 -1.08 17.31
C PHE A 120 -11.04 -2.13 16.21
N PHE A 121 -10.62 -1.71 15.00
CA PHE A 121 -10.33 -2.64 13.91
C PHE A 121 -9.16 -3.57 14.24
N ALA A 122 -8.11 -3.07 14.89
CA ALA A 122 -6.99 -3.90 15.35
C ALA A 122 -7.44 -4.97 16.35
N GLY A 123 -8.40 -4.66 17.22
CA GLY A 123 -9.03 -5.64 18.10
C GLY A 123 -9.79 -6.73 17.35
N ILE A 124 -10.54 -6.35 16.31
CA ILE A 124 -11.21 -7.31 15.42
C ILE A 124 -10.17 -8.20 14.72
N VAL A 125 -9.15 -7.60 14.11
CA VAL A 125 -8.08 -8.35 13.42
C VAL A 125 -7.34 -9.30 14.36
N TRP A 126 -7.13 -8.90 15.62
CA TRP A 126 -6.54 -9.77 16.63
C TRP A 126 -7.38 -11.02 16.89
N VAL A 127 -8.71 -10.88 16.90
CA VAL A 127 -9.64 -12.00 17.13
C VAL A 127 -9.76 -12.91 15.92
N ILE A 128 -10.02 -12.33 14.73
CA ILE A 128 -10.29 -13.12 13.51
C ILE A 128 -9.03 -13.51 12.72
N GLY A 129 -7.90 -12.85 12.99
CA GLY A 129 -6.66 -12.96 12.23
C GLY A 129 -6.72 -12.32 10.84
N HIS A 130 -5.57 -12.20 10.20
CA HIS A 130 -5.47 -11.86 8.78
C HIS A 130 -4.47 -12.79 8.08
N PRO A 131 -4.68 -13.08 6.79
CA PRO A 131 -3.74 -13.92 6.02
C PRO A 131 -2.40 -13.21 5.83
N VAL A 132 -1.33 -13.98 5.95
CA VAL A 132 0.06 -13.57 5.77
C VAL A 132 0.70 -14.57 4.81
N SER A 133 1.35 -14.07 3.76
CA SER A 133 2.05 -14.90 2.78
C SER A 133 3.41 -15.39 3.29
N GLU A 134 4.00 -16.36 2.61
CA GLU A 134 5.37 -16.79 2.90
C GLU A 134 6.35 -15.62 2.76
N ALA A 135 6.17 -14.75 1.76
CA ALA A 135 7.01 -13.56 1.53
C ALA A 135 6.96 -12.54 2.70
N ASP A 136 5.84 -12.50 3.44
CA ASP A 136 5.69 -11.66 4.63
C ASP A 136 6.33 -12.27 5.89
N SER A 137 6.74 -13.54 5.85
CA SER A 137 7.26 -14.29 7.01
C SER A 137 8.68 -14.82 6.82
N THR A 138 9.20 -14.84 5.59
CA THR A 138 10.57 -15.30 5.27
C THR A 138 11.54 -14.13 5.10
N THR A 139 12.85 -14.40 5.24
CA THR A 139 13.94 -13.54 4.77
C THR A 139 14.86 -14.31 3.81
N ILE A 140 14.45 -15.51 3.38
CA ILE A 140 15.24 -16.38 2.50
C ILE A 140 15.07 -15.91 1.06
N ILE A 141 16.17 -15.82 0.34
CA ILE A 141 16.17 -15.56 -1.10
C ILE A 141 15.66 -16.81 -1.82
N GLY A 142 14.55 -16.65 -2.55
CA GLY A 142 13.99 -17.72 -3.39
C GLY A 142 14.58 -17.77 -4.79
N TYR A 143 14.86 -16.60 -5.34
CA TYR A 143 15.43 -16.48 -6.67
C TYR A 143 16.28 -15.21 -6.81
N VAL A 144 17.36 -15.31 -7.59
CA VAL A 144 18.25 -14.19 -7.94
C VAL A 144 18.24 -14.07 -9.46
N LEU A 145 17.86 -12.89 -9.97
CA LEU A 145 17.77 -12.69 -11.40
C LEU A 145 19.17 -12.81 -12.04
N PRO A 146 19.34 -13.49 -13.19
CA PRO A 146 20.60 -13.55 -13.93
C PRO A 146 21.12 -12.15 -14.25
N ASP A 147 22.45 -12.00 -14.25
CA ASP A 147 23.17 -10.75 -14.50
C ASP A 147 22.83 -9.58 -13.56
N SER A 148 22.05 -9.86 -12.50
CA SER A 148 21.68 -8.86 -11.50
C SER A 148 22.86 -8.43 -10.63
N PRO A 149 22.77 -7.24 -10.01
CA PRO A 149 23.74 -6.81 -9.01
C PRO A 149 23.91 -7.80 -7.85
N ALA A 150 22.82 -8.46 -7.43
CA ALA A 150 22.86 -9.46 -6.37
C ALA A 150 23.65 -10.71 -6.79
N GLN A 151 23.49 -11.19 -8.03
CA GLN A 151 24.24 -12.33 -8.55
C GLN A 151 25.74 -12.01 -8.65
N LYS A 152 26.10 -10.80 -9.12
CA LYS A 152 27.50 -10.37 -9.27
C LYS A 152 28.29 -10.37 -7.96
N VAL A 153 27.64 -10.12 -6.84
CA VAL A 153 28.26 -10.18 -5.50
C VAL A 153 28.14 -11.56 -4.84
N GLY A 154 27.57 -12.54 -5.56
CA GLY A 154 27.50 -13.94 -5.13
C GLY A 154 26.35 -14.28 -4.21
N LEU A 155 25.27 -13.48 -4.12
CA LEU A 155 24.01 -13.87 -3.48
C LEU A 155 23.35 -15.01 -4.26
N ARG A 156 22.71 -15.96 -3.56
CA ARG A 156 22.15 -17.18 -4.16
C ARG A 156 20.77 -17.50 -3.54
N PRO A 157 19.92 -18.23 -4.25
CA PRO A 157 18.75 -18.87 -3.65
C PRO A 157 19.14 -19.71 -2.42
N GLY A 158 18.34 -19.62 -1.35
CA GLY A 158 18.62 -20.27 -0.07
C GLY A 158 19.39 -19.41 0.93
N ASP A 159 20.00 -18.29 0.54
CA ASP A 159 20.58 -17.35 1.49
C ASP A 159 19.51 -16.70 2.37
N LYS A 160 19.75 -16.68 3.68
CA LYS A 160 18.86 -16.02 4.65
C LYS A 160 19.39 -14.64 4.97
N ILE A 161 18.70 -13.59 4.54
CA ILE A 161 19.08 -12.21 4.82
C ILE A 161 18.79 -11.90 6.31
N LEU A 162 19.79 -11.35 6.99
CA LEU A 162 19.74 -10.98 8.40
C LEU A 162 19.60 -9.46 8.58
N GLU A 163 20.36 -8.69 7.78
CA GLU A 163 20.37 -7.23 7.87
C GLU A 163 20.52 -6.59 6.48
N VAL A 164 19.95 -5.40 6.31
CA VAL A 164 20.16 -4.50 5.18
C VAL A 164 20.62 -3.14 5.72
N ASP A 165 21.78 -2.66 5.31
CA ASP A 165 22.43 -1.45 5.84
C ASP A 165 22.49 -1.41 7.38
N GLY A 166 22.86 -2.55 8.00
CA GLY A 166 22.96 -2.70 9.45
C GLY A 166 21.62 -2.71 10.19
N LYS A 167 20.48 -2.74 9.46
CA LYS A 167 19.13 -2.82 10.04
C LYS A 167 18.65 -4.27 9.97
N PRO A 168 18.26 -4.88 11.09
CA PRO A 168 17.77 -6.24 11.10
C PRO A 168 16.45 -6.36 10.33
N VAL A 169 16.32 -7.43 9.52
CA VAL A 169 15.10 -7.73 8.77
C VAL A 169 14.45 -9.00 9.30
N ARG A 170 13.12 -9.04 9.27
CA ARG A 170 12.30 -10.17 9.77
C ARG A 170 11.41 -10.77 8.69
N ARG A 171 11.27 -10.08 7.56
CA ARG A 171 10.41 -10.46 6.43
C ARG A 171 11.03 -9.97 5.13
N PHE A 172 10.57 -10.54 4.02
CA PHE A 172 11.06 -10.11 2.72
C PHE A 172 10.28 -8.88 2.20
N ILE A 173 8.96 -8.92 2.32
CA ILE A 173 8.04 -7.87 1.86
C ILE A 173 7.39 -7.19 3.08
N GLY A 174 7.11 -5.89 2.97
CA GLY A 174 6.44 -5.10 4.01
C GLY A 174 7.04 -3.72 4.17
N MET A 175 6.41 -2.87 4.98
CA MET A 175 6.82 -1.47 5.22
C MET A 175 7.69 -1.30 6.47
N ASN A 176 7.91 -2.38 7.23
CA ASN A 176 8.75 -2.39 8.43
C ASN A 176 9.63 -3.63 8.44
N ASP A 177 10.90 -3.44 8.81
CA ASP A 177 11.88 -4.49 9.05
C ASP A 177 11.87 -5.56 7.93
N SER A 178 11.79 -5.09 6.68
CA SER A 178 11.74 -5.94 5.49
C SER A 178 12.89 -5.68 4.54
N VAL A 179 13.32 -6.72 3.85
CA VAL A 179 14.38 -6.66 2.85
C VAL A 179 14.04 -5.62 1.77
N SER A 180 12.85 -5.71 1.19
CA SER A 180 12.42 -4.83 0.09
C SER A 180 12.34 -3.36 0.52
N TRP A 181 11.79 -3.06 1.70
CA TRP A 181 11.66 -1.68 2.17
C TRP A 181 13.01 -1.06 2.56
N ASP A 182 13.85 -1.83 3.25
CA ASP A 182 15.17 -1.32 3.66
C ASP A 182 16.11 -1.12 2.46
N VAL A 183 15.97 -1.92 1.39
CA VAL A 183 16.62 -1.67 0.09
C VAL A 183 16.11 -0.37 -0.54
N VAL A 184 14.79 -0.19 -0.64
CA VAL A 184 14.17 0.99 -1.29
C VAL A 184 14.57 2.30 -0.57
N ARG A 185 14.66 2.30 0.75
CA ARG A 185 14.99 3.48 1.55
C ARG A 185 16.48 3.66 1.82
N SER A 186 17.34 2.74 1.37
CA SER A 186 18.79 2.90 1.46
C SER A 186 19.26 4.17 0.72
N GLU A 187 20.24 4.86 1.26
CA GLU A 187 20.74 6.13 0.73
C GLU A 187 22.17 6.05 0.19
N GLY A 188 22.86 4.92 0.41
CA GLY A 188 24.23 4.68 -0.05
C GLY A 188 24.30 4.37 -1.54
N GLU A 189 25.48 4.52 -2.13
CA GLU A 189 25.79 4.03 -3.49
C GLU A 189 25.74 2.50 -3.54
N LYS A 190 26.17 1.85 -2.46
CA LYS A 190 26.11 0.40 -2.27
C LYS A 190 25.32 0.09 -1.02
N ILE A 191 24.61 -1.02 -1.04
CA ILE A 191 23.78 -1.52 0.05
C ILE A 191 24.51 -2.67 0.72
N ALA A 192 24.74 -2.59 2.03
CA ALA A 192 25.30 -3.69 2.80
C ALA A 192 24.23 -4.75 3.06
N VAL A 193 24.42 -5.95 2.56
CA VAL A 193 23.53 -7.10 2.80
C VAL A 193 24.25 -8.13 3.62
N LYS A 194 23.82 -8.34 4.88
CA LYS A 194 24.31 -9.38 5.76
C LYS A 194 23.39 -10.57 5.67
N PHE A 195 23.96 -11.73 5.41
CA PHE A 195 23.19 -12.98 5.20
C PHE A 195 23.90 -14.18 5.82
N GLU A 196 23.14 -15.23 6.05
CA GLU A 196 23.58 -16.54 6.51
C GLU A 196 23.46 -17.55 5.37
N ARG A 197 24.55 -18.31 5.13
CA ARG A 197 24.61 -19.43 4.19
C ARG A 197 25.27 -20.62 4.87
N ASN A 198 24.57 -21.75 5.00
CA ASN A 198 25.09 -22.97 5.63
C ASN A 198 25.69 -22.72 7.04
N GLY A 199 25.03 -21.87 7.84
CA GLY A 199 25.49 -21.51 9.18
C GLY A 199 26.59 -20.43 9.23
N ASN A 200 27.13 -20.03 8.08
CA ASN A 200 28.16 -18.98 8.00
C ASN A 200 27.53 -17.63 7.70
N VAL A 201 27.84 -16.63 8.51
CA VAL A 201 27.36 -15.25 8.33
C VAL A 201 28.38 -14.47 7.51
N GLN A 202 27.90 -13.81 6.46
CA GLN A 202 28.70 -13.02 5.54
C GLN A 202 28.02 -11.68 5.27
N THR A 203 28.80 -10.68 4.84
CA THR A 203 28.30 -9.37 4.40
C THR A 203 28.88 -9.06 3.03
N VAL A 204 27.99 -8.66 2.11
CA VAL A 204 28.35 -8.20 0.76
C VAL A 204 27.82 -6.80 0.52
N TRP A 205 28.47 -6.08 -0.37
CA TRP A 205 28.08 -4.73 -0.77
C TRP A 205 27.52 -4.77 -2.19
N VAL A 206 26.23 -4.52 -2.33
CA VAL A 206 25.51 -4.63 -3.60
C VAL A 206 25.25 -3.24 -4.15
N GLU A 207 25.64 -2.99 -5.40
CA GLU A 207 25.23 -1.79 -6.13
C GLU A 207 23.78 -1.97 -6.60
N PRO A 208 22.81 -1.14 -6.15
CA PRO A 208 21.41 -1.38 -6.47
C PRO A 208 21.11 -1.07 -7.93
N TYR A 209 20.26 -1.89 -8.54
CA TYR A 209 19.71 -1.64 -9.86
C TYR A 209 18.60 -0.59 -9.78
N LYS A 210 18.56 0.31 -10.75
CA LYS A 210 17.46 1.24 -10.99
C LYS A 210 17.06 1.17 -12.46
N ALA A 211 15.81 0.78 -12.72
CA ALA A 211 15.29 0.82 -14.08
C ALA A 211 15.21 2.26 -14.59
N GLU A 212 15.57 2.48 -15.84
CA GLU A 212 15.36 3.78 -16.48
C GLU A 212 13.87 4.11 -16.55
N THR A 213 13.51 5.31 -16.10
CA THR A 213 12.16 5.80 -16.16
C THR A 213 12.02 6.74 -17.35
N ARG A 214 11.21 6.38 -18.33
CA ARG A 214 10.94 7.18 -19.51
C ARG A 214 9.64 7.98 -19.35
N GLY A 215 9.62 9.20 -19.85
CA GLY A 215 8.44 10.07 -19.88
C GLY A 215 7.90 10.43 -18.49
N TRP A 216 6.59 10.59 -18.41
CA TRP A 216 5.84 11.00 -17.20
C TRP A 216 5.40 9.80 -16.35
N ARG A 217 6.26 8.80 -16.21
CA ARG A 217 6.00 7.64 -15.37
C ARG A 217 6.54 7.83 -13.96
N ARG A 218 6.00 7.07 -13.02
CA ARG A 218 6.51 6.99 -11.65
C ARG A 218 7.97 6.54 -11.69
N LYS A 219 8.87 7.31 -11.08
CA LYS A 219 10.31 6.98 -11.07
C LYS A 219 10.55 5.63 -10.42
N SER A 220 11.47 4.85 -10.97
CA SER A 220 11.85 3.58 -10.35
C SER A 220 12.62 3.83 -9.06
N VAL A 221 12.41 2.93 -8.10
CA VAL A 221 13.18 2.85 -6.86
C VAL A 221 14.28 1.81 -7.02
N ARG A 222 15.29 1.86 -6.15
CA ARG A 222 16.39 0.88 -6.16
C ARG A 222 15.93 -0.52 -5.81
N GLN A 223 16.55 -1.53 -6.42
CA GLN A 223 16.22 -2.94 -6.30
C GLN A 223 17.51 -3.77 -6.30
N LEU A 224 17.49 -4.94 -5.67
CA LEU A 224 18.57 -5.92 -5.75
C LEU A 224 18.30 -7.00 -6.80
N LEU A 225 17.07 -7.04 -7.36
CA LEU A 225 16.59 -8.05 -8.30
C LEU A 225 16.66 -9.47 -7.71
N ILE A 226 16.21 -9.59 -6.47
CA ILE A 226 16.02 -10.85 -5.73
C ILE A 226 14.54 -11.02 -5.38
N TYR A 227 14.10 -12.26 -5.29
CA TYR A 227 12.73 -12.63 -4.95
C TYR A 227 12.70 -13.46 -3.66
N PRO A 228 11.62 -13.38 -2.85
CA PRO A 228 11.47 -14.19 -1.64
C PRO A 228 11.39 -15.67 -1.96
N ALA A 229 11.69 -16.51 -0.96
CA ALA A 229 11.34 -17.92 -1.03
C ALA A 229 9.82 -18.06 -0.91
N GLU A 230 9.23 -18.75 -1.87
CA GLU A 230 7.80 -19.08 -1.95
C GLU A 230 7.67 -20.52 -2.42
N THR A 231 6.78 -21.28 -1.80
CA THR A 231 6.56 -22.68 -2.16
C THR A 231 5.90 -22.78 -3.53
N PRO A 232 6.52 -23.42 -4.52
CA PRO A 232 5.98 -23.58 -5.87
C PRO A 232 4.85 -24.60 -5.90
N ILE A 233 3.59 -24.17 -5.79
CA ILE A 233 2.38 -24.98 -5.82
C ILE A 233 1.71 -24.85 -7.18
N ILE A 234 1.30 -25.97 -7.78
CA ILE A 234 0.52 -25.97 -9.02
C ILE A 234 -0.94 -25.64 -8.71
N ASP A 235 -1.48 -24.53 -9.23
CA ASP A 235 -2.91 -24.21 -9.19
C ASP A 235 -3.69 -24.98 -10.25
N LYS A 236 -3.19 -24.97 -11.50
CA LYS A 236 -3.86 -25.63 -12.63
C LYS A 236 -2.87 -26.30 -13.54
N VAL A 237 -3.33 -27.41 -14.15
CA VAL A 237 -2.64 -28.10 -15.25
C VAL A 237 -3.49 -27.95 -16.50
N GLU A 238 -2.91 -27.36 -17.56
CA GLU A 238 -3.60 -27.15 -18.82
C GLU A 238 -3.76 -28.50 -19.56
N PRO A 239 -4.95 -28.83 -20.10
CA PRO A 239 -5.17 -30.07 -20.83
C PRO A 239 -4.32 -30.14 -22.09
N ASN A 240 -3.96 -31.37 -22.51
CA ASN A 240 -3.13 -31.64 -23.70
C ASN A 240 -1.74 -30.97 -23.66
N THR A 241 -1.14 -30.84 -22.48
CA THR A 241 0.20 -30.30 -22.28
C THR A 241 1.15 -31.36 -21.72
N PRO A 242 2.49 -31.11 -21.77
CA PRO A 242 3.47 -32.01 -21.17
C PRO A 242 3.21 -32.32 -19.70
N ALA A 243 2.79 -31.33 -18.92
CA ALA A 243 2.46 -31.53 -17.50
C ALA A 243 1.27 -32.45 -17.30
N ALA A 244 0.21 -32.32 -18.13
CA ALA A 244 -0.96 -33.20 -18.09
C ALA A 244 -0.58 -34.64 -18.49
N ALA A 245 0.22 -34.80 -19.55
CA ALA A 245 0.71 -36.13 -20.01
C ALA A 245 1.60 -36.78 -18.96
N ALA A 246 2.38 -36.01 -18.20
CA ALA A 246 3.23 -36.51 -17.12
C ALA A 246 2.48 -36.78 -15.80
N GLY A 247 1.16 -36.52 -15.74
CA GLY A 247 0.32 -36.81 -14.57
C GLY A 247 0.46 -35.82 -13.42
N LEU A 248 0.97 -34.61 -13.67
CA LEU A 248 0.95 -33.52 -12.71
C LEU A 248 -0.49 -33.09 -12.40
N ARG A 249 -0.74 -32.59 -11.20
CA ARG A 249 -2.08 -32.25 -10.71
C ARG A 249 -2.08 -30.92 -9.94
N PRO A 250 -3.21 -30.22 -9.87
CA PRO A 250 -3.39 -29.13 -8.92
C PRO A 250 -3.07 -29.59 -7.48
N GLY A 251 -2.38 -28.72 -6.72
CA GLY A 251 -1.89 -29.00 -5.37
C GLY A 251 -0.54 -29.70 -5.30
N ASP A 252 0.07 -30.13 -6.41
CA ASP A 252 1.45 -30.63 -6.43
C ASP A 252 2.42 -29.50 -6.07
N ILE A 253 3.41 -29.82 -5.23
CA ILE A 253 4.49 -28.93 -4.86
C ILE A 253 5.75 -29.36 -5.63
N ILE A 254 6.36 -28.44 -6.35
CA ILE A 254 7.62 -28.70 -7.06
C ILE A 254 8.79 -28.33 -6.15
N ARG A 255 9.53 -29.30 -5.64
CA ARG A 255 10.66 -29.11 -4.72
C ARG A 255 11.99 -28.86 -5.43
N GLY A 256 12.08 -29.23 -6.71
CA GLY A 256 13.30 -29.07 -7.50
C GLY A 256 13.12 -29.60 -8.91
N PHE A 257 14.14 -29.43 -9.73
CA PHE A 257 14.31 -30.07 -11.03
C PHE A 257 15.75 -30.53 -11.19
N ASP A 258 15.95 -31.69 -11.74
CA ASP A 258 17.26 -32.36 -11.89
C ASP A 258 18.03 -32.40 -10.56
N GLN A 259 19.12 -31.64 -10.42
CA GLN A 259 19.88 -31.50 -9.17
C GLN A 259 19.68 -30.14 -8.48
N THR A 260 18.75 -29.32 -8.99
CA THR A 260 18.55 -27.94 -8.52
C THR A 260 17.31 -27.86 -7.63
N PRO A 261 17.45 -27.47 -6.35
CA PRO A 261 16.30 -27.19 -5.50
C PRO A 261 15.62 -25.89 -5.92
N ILE A 262 14.29 -25.85 -5.86
CA ILE A 262 13.50 -24.66 -6.16
C ILE A 262 13.02 -24.03 -4.86
N TYR A 263 13.27 -22.73 -4.71
CA TYR A 263 12.77 -21.90 -3.63
C TYR A 263 11.74 -20.86 -4.09
N ASN A 264 11.54 -20.73 -5.44
CA ASN A 264 10.56 -19.80 -6.02
C ASN A 264 10.18 -20.29 -7.43
N PRO A 265 8.89 -20.18 -7.83
CA PRO A 265 8.40 -20.62 -9.15
C PRO A 265 9.15 -20.04 -10.34
N VAL A 266 9.69 -18.81 -10.21
CA VAL A 266 10.44 -18.11 -11.29
C VAL A 266 11.64 -18.93 -11.76
N ALA A 267 12.31 -19.65 -10.87
CA ALA A 267 13.49 -20.46 -11.22
C ALA A 267 13.21 -21.50 -12.30
N LEU A 268 12.07 -22.20 -12.21
CA LEU A 268 11.68 -23.20 -13.22
C LEU A 268 11.26 -22.53 -14.54
N LEU A 269 10.58 -21.39 -14.47
CA LEU A 269 10.15 -20.67 -15.68
C LEU A 269 11.35 -20.21 -16.51
N GLU A 270 12.37 -19.66 -15.85
CA GLU A 270 13.59 -19.22 -16.54
C GLU A 270 14.39 -20.40 -17.08
N TYR A 271 14.59 -21.45 -16.27
CA TYR A 271 15.28 -22.64 -16.77
C TYR A 271 14.63 -23.21 -18.05
N ILE A 272 13.30 -23.33 -18.07
CA ILE A 272 12.57 -23.80 -19.27
C ILE A 272 12.75 -22.82 -20.45
N SER A 273 12.81 -21.52 -20.20
CA SER A 273 13.02 -20.51 -21.23
C SER A 273 14.40 -20.62 -21.89
N GLU A 274 15.43 -20.90 -21.10
CA GLU A 274 16.81 -21.07 -21.56
C GLU A 274 17.05 -22.44 -22.19
N HIS A 275 16.32 -23.47 -21.72
CA HIS A 275 16.45 -24.88 -22.17
C HIS A 275 15.14 -25.42 -22.78
N PRO A 276 14.68 -24.84 -23.90
CA PRO A 276 13.33 -25.08 -24.44
C PRO A 276 13.10 -26.49 -24.98
N LYS A 277 14.14 -27.26 -25.19
CA LYS A 277 14.09 -28.60 -25.81
C LYS A 277 14.56 -29.71 -24.87
N ASP A 278 15.12 -29.37 -23.71
CA ASP A 278 15.70 -30.33 -22.80
C ASP A 278 14.61 -31.00 -21.97
N GLN A 279 14.76 -32.31 -21.79
CA GLN A 279 13.93 -33.05 -20.83
C GLN A 279 14.49 -32.79 -19.44
N LEU A 280 13.60 -32.46 -18.49
CA LEU A 280 13.96 -32.24 -17.09
C LEU A 280 13.17 -33.23 -16.21
N VAL A 281 13.71 -33.53 -15.05
CA VAL A 281 13.06 -34.38 -14.03
C VAL A 281 12.60 -33.45 -12.90
N LEU A 282 11.28 -33.33 -12.74
CA LEU A 282 10.69 -32.54 -11.63
C LEU A 282 10.61 -33.41 -10.37
N HIS A 283 11.10 -32.90 -9.25
CA HIS A 283 10.91 -33.50 -7.93
C HIS A 283 9.60 -32.98 -7.33
N VAL A 284 8.58 -33.83 -7.36
CA VAL A 284 7.21 -33.47 -6.99
C VAL A 284 6.88 -34.03 -5.61
N GLU A 285 6.21 -33.22 -4.80
CA GLU A 285 5.62 -33.68 -3.54
C GLU A 285 4.09 -33.55 -3.62
N ARG A 286 3.39 -34.67 -3.44
CA ARG A 286 1.92 -34.78 -3.43
C ARG A 286 1.48 -35.50 -2.17
N ASN A 287 0.67 -34.81 -1.34
CA ASN A 287 0.19 -35.38 -0.06
C ASN A 287 1.32 -35.93 0.83
N GLY A 288 2.47 -35.25 0.87
CA GLY A 288 3.65 -35.66 1.64
C GLY A 288 4.51 -36.78 1.00
N THR A 289 4.08 -37.33 -0.14
CA THR A 289 4.86 -38.36 -0.89
C THR A 289 5.67 -37.66 -1.98
N ARG A 290 6.97 -37.98 -2.05
CA ARG A 290 7.89 -37.46 -3.08
C ARG A 290 8.11 -38.48 -4.19
N PHE A 291 8.08 -38.00 -5.41
CA PHE A 291 8.33 -38.78 -6.61
C PHE A 291 8.88 -37.92 -7.74
N ASP A 292 9.54 -38.56 -8.70
CA ASP A 292 10.15 -37.89 -9.83
C ASP A 292 9.28 -37.97 -11.06
N VAL A 293 9.15 -36.85 -11.78
CA VAL A 293 8.31 -36.75 -12.98
C VAL A 293 9.15 -36.18 -14.13
N PRO A 294 9.49 -37.02 -15.14
CA PRO A 294 10.16 -36.50 -16.33
C PRO A 294 9.18 -35.71 -17.20
N VAL A 295 9.56 -34.49 -17.56
CA VAL A 295 8.75 -33.58 -18.39
C VAL A 295 9.64 -32.96 -19.45
N LYS A 296 9.13 -32.84 -20.67
CA LYS A 296 9.79 -32.10 -21.76
C LYS A 296 8.95 -30.90 -22.17
N PRO A 297 9.50 -29.65 -22.08
CA PRO A 297 8.80 -28.45 -22.48
C PRO A 297 8.39 -28.50 -23.96
N THR A 298 7.27 -27.86 -24.30
CA THR A 298 6.80 -27.66 -25.66
C THR A 298 6.42 -26.19 -25.89
N LEU A 299 6.39 -25.76 -27.14
CA LEU A 299 5.91 -24.44 -27.47
C LEU A 299 4.39 -24.37 -27.26
N LEU A 300 3.96 -23.57 -26.32
CA LEU A 300 2.55 -23.33 -26.01
C LEU A 300 2.19 -21.86 -26.21
N PRO A 301 0.96 -21.54 -26.68
CA PRO A 301 0.52 -20.17 -26.89
C PRO A 301 0.42 -19.43 -25.54
N THR A 302 1.04 -18.27 -25.46
CA THR A 302 1.03 -17.40 -24.27
C THR A 302 0.91 -15.95 -24.73
N GLN A 303 -0.24 -15.32 -24.45
CA GLN A 303 -0.51 -13.91 -24.83
C GLN A 303 -0.24 -13.58 -26.30
N GLY A 304 -0.49 -14.54 -27.21
CA GLY A 304 -0.27 -14.37 -28.66
C GLY A 304 1.12 -14.76 -29.17
N GLU A 305 2.04 -15.15 -28.28
CA GLU A 305 3.37 -15.67 -28.63
C GLU A 305 3.49 -17.15 -28.27
N MET A 306 4.30 -17.88 -29.03
CA MET A 306 4.65 -19.28 -28.71
C MET A 306 5.87 -19.31 -27.78
N LYS A 307 5.69 -19.78 -26.54
CA LYS A 307 6.77 -19.88 -25.57
C LYS A 307 6.96 -21.31 -25.07
N PRO A 308 8.22 -21.72 -24.77
CA PRO A 308 8.48 -23.03 -24.19
C PRO A 308 7.85 -23.11 -22.79
N ARG A 309 6.99 -24.10 -22.55
CA ARG A 309 6.26 -24.32 -21.29
C ARG A 309 5.93 -25.79 -21.12
N ILE A 310 5.65 -26.17 -19.88
CA ILE A 310 5.12 -27.50 -19.55
C ILE A 310 3.58 -27.50 -19.40
N GLY A 311 2.94 -26.34 -19.33
CA GLY A 311 1.47 -26.20 -19.24
C GLY A 311 0.93 -26.26 -17.81
N ILE A 312 1.61 -25.62 -16.86
CA ILE A 312 1.13 -25.41 -15.50
C ILE A 312 0.87 -23.94 -15.24
N GLN A 313 -0.06 -23.65 -14.32
CA GLN A 313 -0.26 -22.37 -13.71
C GLN A 313 0.09 -22.48 -12.23
N TRP A 314 0.88 -21.54 -11.73
CA TRP A 314 1.27 -21.51 -10.34
C TRP A 314 0.16 -20.90 -9.47
N ASP A 315 0.03 -21.42 -8.26
CA ASP A 315 -0.75 -20.75 -7.22
C ASP A 315 -0.01 -19.46 -6.80
N THR A 316 -0.57 -18.33 -7.18
CA THR A 316 -0.03 -17.01 -6.85
C THR A 316 -0.35 -16.59 -5.42
N THR A 317 -1.22 -17.30 -4.74
CA THR A 317 -1.56 -17.08 -3.34
C THR A 317 -0.54 -17.72 -2.42
N GLY A 318 0.02 -18.87 -2.84
CA GLY A 318 0.98 -19.66 -2.07
C GLY A 318 0.43 -20.16 -0.73
N ILE A 319 1.32 -20.53 0.16
CA ILE A 319 0.95 -20.93 1.52
C ILE A 319 0.62 -19.69 2.33
N LEU A 320 -0.64 -19.58 2.77
CA LEU A 320 -1.09 -18.55 3.68
C LEU A 320 -1.13 -19.09 5.12
N SER A 321 -0.53 -18.35 6.02
CA SER A 321 -0.73 -18.51 7.46
C SER A 321 -1.69 -17.44 7.98
N ILE A 322 -2.36 -17.70 9.10
CA ILE A 322 -3.21 -16.70 9.75
C ILE A 322 -2.44 -16.10 10.93
N SER A 323 -2.20 -14.82 10.86
CA SER A 323 -1.55 -14.05 11.91
C SER A 323 -2.59 -13.32 12.77
N HIS A 324 -2.38 -13.32 14.09
CA HIS A 324 -3.20 -12.65 15.09
C HIS A 324 -2.37 -11.61 15.87
N PRO A 325 -1.86 -10.55 15.19
CA PRO A 325 -1.04 -9.55 15.88
C PRO A 325 -1.87 -8.81 16.91
N ASN A 326 -1.28 -8.52 18.10
CA ASN A 326 -2.01 -7.78 19.11
C ASN A 326 -2.29 -6.33 18.67
N PRO A 327 -3.35 -5.67 19.18
CA PRO A 327 -3.74 -4.33 18.74
C PRO A 327 -2.64 -3.27 18.94
N ILE A 328 -1.89 -3.34 20.02
CA ILE A 328 -0.80 -2.38 20.30
C ILE A 328 0.33 -2.54 19.29
N GLU A 329 0.68 -3.77 18.96
CA GLU A 329 1.70 -4.07 17.94
C GLU A 329 1.27 -3.56 16.57
N GLN A 330 0.00 -3.74 16.18
CA GLN A 330 -0.53 -3.23 14.92
C GLN A 330 -0.43 -1.70 14.84
N ILE A 331 -0.84 -0.99 15.90
CA ILE A 331 -0.73 0.48 15.97
C ILE A 331 0.73 0.91 15.94
N TYR A 332 1.60 0.30 16.75
CA TYR A 332 3.03 0.61 16.78
C TYR A 332 3.69 0.43 15.40
N ASN A 333 3.42 -0.69 14.74
CA ASN A 333 3.94 -0.96 13.40
C ASN A 333 3.42 0.06 12.37
N SER A 334 2.15 0.44 12.46
CA SER A 334 1.57 1.46 11.57
C SER A 334 2.17 2.84 11.81
N VAL A 335 2.33 3.27 13.06
CA VAL A 335 3.01 4.54 13.40
C VAL A 335 4.45 4.53 12.88
N THR A 336 5.19 3.47 13.17
CA THR A 336 6.60 3.35 12.78
C THR A 336 6.76 3.37 11.25
N SER A 337 5.93 2.65 10.51
CA SER A 337 5.98 2.64 9.04
C SER A 337 5.63 4.00 8.45
N THR A 338 4.64 4.70 9.01
CA THR A 338 4.26 6.05 8.57
C THR A 338 5.41 7.04 8.78
N LEU A 339 6.02 7.04 9.98
CA LEU A 339 7.14 7.93 10.27
C LEU A 339 8.37 7.61 9.41
N LYS A 340 8.69 6.32 9.21
CA LYS A 340 9.75 5.89 8.28
C LYS A 340 9.49 6.34 6.84
N THR A 341 8.22 6.29 6.39
CA THR A 341 7.82 6.75 5.04
C THR A 341 7.95 8.26 4.91
N ILE A 342 7.47 9.03 5.89
CA ILE A 342 7.62 10.49 5.91
C ILE A 342 9.12 10.86 5.90
N GLY A 343 9.94 10.21 6.70
CA GLY A 343 11.39 10.41 6.72
C GLY A 343 12.06 10.10 5.37
N ALA A 344 11.66 8.98 4.73
CA ALA A 344 12.18 8.61 3.42
C ALA A 344 11.79 9.62 2.34
N VAL A 345 10.54 10.11 2.33
CA VAL A 345 10.08 11.15 1.39
C VAL A 345 10.79 12.48 1.61
N ALA A 346 11.05 12.85 2.86
CA ALA A 346 11.74 14.09 3.22
C ALA A 346 13.25 14.05 2.92
N SER A 347 13.85 12.86 2.86
CA SER A 347 15.28 12.73 2.58
C SER A 347 15.59 13.03 1.10
N PRO A 348 16.53 13.94 0.79
CA PRO A 348 16.95 14.21 -0.59
C PRO A 348 17.67 13.02 -1.23
N LYS A 349 18.33 12.17 -0.43
CA LYS A 349 19.10 11.00 -0.89
C LYS A 349 18.23 9.76 -1.13
N SER A 350 17.04 9.68 -0.55
CA SER A 350 16.10 8.58 -0.75
C SER A 350 15.50 8.60 -2.16
N ASP A 351 15.26 7.42 -2.71
CA ASP A 351 14.52 7.28 -3.96
C ASP A 351 13.02 7.43 -3.78
N VAL A 352 12.52 7.26 -2.54
CA VAL A 352 11.12 7.46 -2.22
C VAL A 352 10.79 8.95 -2.26
N LYS A 353 9.88 9.33 -3.15
CA LYS A 353 9.43 10.72 -3.34
C LYS A 353 7.90 10.78 -3.26
N LEU A 354 7.36 12.00 -3.22
CA LEU A 354 5.92 12.25 -3.14
C LEU A 354 5.08 11.46 -4.17
N GLN A 355 5.61 11.22 -5.36
CA GLN A 355 4.94 10.44 -6.41
C GLN A 355 4.76 8.95 -6.06
N HIS A 356 5.48 8.42 -5.06
CA HIS A 356 5.38 7.02 -4.64
C HIS A 356 4.31 6.80 -3.57
N LEU A 357 3.75 7.89 -3.02
CA LEU A 357 2.61 7.78 -2.13
C LEU A 357 1.34 7.49 -2.93
N SER A 358 0.39 6.81 -2.30
CA SER A 358 -0.92 6.51 -2.90
C SER A 358 -1.91 7.62 -2.59
N GLY A 359 -2.57 8.12 -3.63
CA GLY A 359 -3.72 9.01 -3.51
C GLY A 359 -5.03 8.24 -3.32
N PRO A 360 -6.19 8.93 -3.37
CA PRO A 360 -7.50 8.31 -3.19
C PRO A 360 -7.77 7.17 -4.17
N VAL A 361 -7.31 7.29 -5.43
CA VAL A 361 -7.47 6.25 -6.46
C VAL A 361 -6.60 5.04 -6.16
N GLY A 362 -5.35 5.26 -5.72
CA GLY A 362 -4.44 4.19 -5.30
C GLY A 362 -4.95 3.43 -4.09
N ILE A 363 -5.45 4.13 -3.06
CA ILE A 363 -6.07 3.52 -1.87
C ILE A 363 -7.31 2.71 -2.27
N GLY A 364 -8.20 3.28 -3.09
CA GLY A 364 -9.36 2.57 -3.60
C GLY A 364 -9.00 1.30 -4.38
N ARG A 365 -7.94 1.36 -5.20
CA ARG A 365 -7.40 0.20 -5.89
C ARG A 365 -6.88 -0.88 -4.93
N ILE A 366 -6.17 -0.49 -3.87
CA ILE A 366 -5.69 -1.45 -2.85
C ILE A 366 -6.87 -2.17 -2.22
N TYR A 367 -7.88 -1.46 -1.74
CA TYR A 367 -9.11 -2.07 -1.20
C TYR A 367 -9.78 -3.00 -2.20
N TYR A 368 -9.90 -2.57 -3.46
CA TYR A 368 -10.48 -3.40 -4.52
C TYR A 368 -9.73 -4.73 -4.69
N LEU A 369 -8.40 -4.69 -4.70
CA LEU A 369 -7.56 -5.89 -4.78
C LEU A 369 -7.70 -6.78 -3.54
N LEU A 370 -7.74 -6.19 -2.34
CA LEU A 370 -7.94 -6.93 -1.09
C LEU A 370 -9.28 -7.65 -1.08
N PHE A 371 -10.37 -7.01 -1.47
CA PHE A 371 -11.71 -7.61 -1.53
C PHE A 371 -11.86 -8.69 -2.61
N GLN A 372 -10.95 -8.77 -3.59
CA GLN A 372 -10.92 -9.90 -4.53
C GLN A 372 -10.44 -11.20 -3.90
N SER A 373 -9.69 -11.13 -2.80
CA SER A 373 -9.24 -12.31 -2.04
C SER A 373 -10.42 -13.00 -1.35
N GLU A 374 -10.30 -14.32 -1.11
CA GLU A 374 -11.28 -15.09 -0.34
C GLU A 374 -11.43 -14.58 1.11
N ARG A 375 -10.37 -13.98 1.66
CA ARG A 375 -10.34 -13.36 3.00
C ARG A 375 -10.28 -11.83 2.94
N GLY A 376 -10.96 -11.25 1.94
CA GLY A 376 -10.87 -9.83 1.62
C GLY A 376 -11.22 -8.90 2.78
N TRP A 377 -12.25 -9.23 3.56
CA TRP A 377 -12.65 -8.43 4.74
C TRP A 377 -11.59 -8.39 5.84
N GLN A 378 -10.89 -9.52 6.10
CA GLN A 378 -9.81 -9.56 7.08
C GLN A 378 -8.64 -8.65 6.65
N LEU A 379 -8.27 -8.73 5.38
CA LEU A 379 -7.22 -7.87 4.79
C LEU A 379 -7.65 -6.39 4.74
N ALA A 380 -8.89 -6.10 4.38
CA ALA A 380 -9.42 -4.75 4.34
C ALA A 380 -9.47 -4.10 5.73
N LEU A 381 -9.89 -4.83 6.77
CA LEU A 381 -9.85 -4.35 8.14
C LEU A 381 -8.41 -4.11 8.61
N TRP A 382 -7.48 -5.04 8.35
CA TRP A 382 -6.06 -4.84 8.65
C TRP A 382 -5.49 -3.61 7.96
N PHE A 383 -5.78 -3.41 6.67
CA PHE A 383 -5.36 -2.23 5.94
C PHE A 383 -6.00 -0.94 6.47
N SER A 384 -7.26 -1.02 6.94
CA SER A 384 -7.96 0.11 7.56
C SER A 384 -7.30 0.55 8.89
N VAL A 385 -6.66 -0.35 9.64
CA VAL A 385 -5.85 0.02 10.81
C VAL A 385 -4.73 0.97 10.38
N ILE A 386 -3.99 0.59 9.34
CA ILE A 386 -2.88 1.40 8.81
C ILE A 386 -3.40 2.76 8.33
N LEU A 387 -4.50 2.79 7.58
CA LEU A 387 -5.05 4.04 7.05
C LEU A 387 -5.54 4.99 8.13
N ASN A 388 -6.20 4.49 9.19
CA ASN A 388 -6.66 5.34 10.29
C ASN A 388 -5.49 5.92 11.08
N VAL A 389 -4.43 5.14 11.31
CA VAL A 389 -3.20 5.64 11.93
C VAL A 389 -2.54 6.70 11.05
N ASN A 390 -2.47 6.46 9.72
CA ASN A 390 -1.94 7.43 8.77
C ASN A 390 -2.78 8.72 8.77
N LEU A 391 -4.11 8.61 8.75
CA LEU A 391 -5.01 9.75 8.81
C LEU A 391 -4.79 10.57 10.09
N ALA A 392 -4.68 9.90 11.23
CA ALA A 392 -4.41 10.56 12.51
C ALA A 392 -3.06 11.30 12.50
N ILE A 393 -1.98 10.66 12.03
CA ILE A 393 -0.64 11.28 12.01
C ILE A 393 -0.57 12.43 11.01
N LEU A 394 -1.10 12.24 9.79
CA LEU A 394 -1.04 13.26 8.75
C LEU A 394 -1.86 14.49 9.13
N ASN A 395 -3.04 14.32 9.73
CA ASN A 395 -3.84 15.45 10.22
C ASN A 395 -3.20 16.21 11.38
N MET A 396 -2.29 15.58 12.15
CA MET A 396 -1.52 16.25 13.19
C MET A 396 -0.31 17.03 12.68
N LEU A 397 -0.03 17.00 11.37
CA LEU A 397 1.05 17.83 10.79
C LEU A 397 0.71 19.34 10.92
N PRO A 398 1.73 20.20 11.15
CA PRO A 398 1.52 21.65 11.36
C PRO A 398 1.23 22.41 10.04
N ILE A 399 0.29 21.89 9.26
CA ILE A 399 -0.13 22.48 7.98
C ILE A 399 -1.47 23.19 8.18
N PRO A 400 -1.64 24.44 7.79
CA PRO A 400 -2.79 25.29 8.14
C PRO A 400 -4.18 24.77 7.76
N VAL A 401 -4.27 23.80 6.87
CA VAL A 401 -5.54 23.17 6.42
C VAL A 401 -5.85 21.89 7.22
N LEU A 402 -4.87 21.36 7.95
CA LEU A 402 -5.00 20.15 8.76
C LEU A 402 -5.24 20.51 10.23
N ASP A 403 -5.71 19.56 11.02
CA ASP A 403 -6.01 19.75 12.44
C ASP A 403 -4.80 20.24 13.24
N GLY A 404 -3.60 19.72 12.94
CA GLY A 404 -2.34 20.17 13.54
C GLY A 404 -2.04 21.66 13.27
N GLY A 405 -2.46 22.18 12.11
CA GLY A 405 -2.38 23.61 11.80
C GLY A 405 -3.27 24.46 12.70
N HIS A 406 -4.48 23.97 13.01
CA HIS A 406 -5.38 24.65 13.97
C HIS A 406 -4.80 24.66 15.39
N ILE A 407 -4.12 23.59 15.79
CA ILE A 407 -3.41 23.52 17.08
C ILE A 407 -2.28 24.55 17.12
N VAL A 408 -1.44 24.61 16.09
CA VAL A 408 -0.35 25.60 16.01
C VAL A 408 -0.89 27.02 16.03
N LEU A 409 -1.97 27.28 15.28
CA LEU A 409 -2.64 28.58 15.27
C LEU A 409 -3.15 28.96 16.68
N ALA A 410 -3.82 28.04 17.38
CA ALA A 410 -4.33 28.27 18.73
C ALA A 410 -3.20 28.56 19.73
N ILE A 411 -2.06 27.89 19.61
CA ILE A 411 -0.86 28.15 20.42
C ILE A 411 -0.30 29.53 20.13
N ILE A 412 -0.16 29.92 18.85
CA ILE A 412 0.34 31.24 18.44
C ILE A 412 -0.57 32.33 19.00
N GLU A 413 -1.90 32.22 18.88
CA GLU A 413 -2.86 33.20 19.43
C GLU A 413 -2.78 33.28 20.94
N SER A 414 -2.63 32.15 21.64
CA SER A 414 -2.46 32.11 23.09
C SER A 414 -1.20 32.85 23.56
N VAL A 415 -0.06 32.61 22.89
CA VAL A 415 1.22 33.28 23.22
C VAL A 415 1.17 34.76 22.92
N ARG A 416 0.61 35.14 21.75
CA ARG A 416 0.49 36.56 21.35
C ARG A 416 -0.60 37.31 22.09
N ARG A 417 -1.52 36.64 22.76
CA ARG A 417 -2.73 37.18 23.40
C ARG A 417 -3.56 38.07 22.44
N LYS A 418 -3.48 37.84 21.16
CA LYS A 418 -4.21 38.55 20.11
C LYS A 418 -4.53 37.56 18.98
N PRO A 419 -5.73 37.62 18.40
CA PRO A 419 -6.08 36.76 17.25
C PRO A 419 -5.17 37.08 16.06
N VAL A 420 -4.94 36.07 15.22
CA VAL A 420 -4.25 36.25 13.94
C VAL A 420 -5.16 37.02 12.98
N ASN A 421 -4.57 37.85 12.13
CA ASN A 421 -5.32 38.58 11.13
C ASN A 421 -6.04 37.62 10.19
N MET A 422 -7.37 37.73 10.13
CA MET A 422 -8.23 36.81 9.35
C MET A 422 -7.87 36.78 7.87
N ARG A 423 -7.49 37.90 7.25
CA ARG A 423 -7.09 37.95 5.83
C ARG A 423 -5.80 37.15 5.58
N VAL A 424 -4.82 37.26 6.50
CA VAL A 424 -3.58 36.47 6.41
C VAL A 424 -3.86 34.98 6.57
N LEU A 425 -4.69 34.62 7.55
CA LEU A 425 -5.07 33.25 7.79
C LEU A 425 -5.79 32.63 6.58
N GLU A 426 -6.76 33.36 6.01
CA GLU A 426 -7.52 32.91 4.83
C GLU A 426 -6.60 32.70 3.61
N VAL A 427 -5.67 33.65 3.35
CA VAL A 427 -4.70 33.51 2.25
C VAL A 427 -3.81 32.29 2.46
N VAL A 428 -3.28 32.10 3.67
CA VAL A 428 -2.40 30.94 3.98
C VAL A 428 -3.16 29.64 3.86
N GLN A 429 -4.36 29.54 4.43
CA GLN A 429 -5.18 28.32 4.33
C GLN A 429 -5.57 28.03 2.88
N THR A 430 -6.02 29.02 2.13
CA THR A 430 -6.35 28.88 0.71
C THR A 430 -5.16 28.38 -0.10
N SER A 431 -3.99 28.99 0.11
CA SER A 431 -2.78 28.56 -0.58
C SER A 431 -2.40 27.11 -0.25
N CYS A 432 -2.46 26.74 1.02
CA CYS A 432 -2.20 25.35 1.44
C CYS A 432 -3.25 24.38 0.86
N ALA A 433 -4.53 24.74 0.85
CA ALA A 433 -5.59 23.92 0.26
C ALA A 433 -5.35 23.69 -1.24
N VAL A 434 -5.02 24.74 -2.00
CA VAL A 434 -4.69 24.63 -3.42
C VAL A 434 -3.47 23.73 -3.65
N LEU A 435 -2.43 23.87 -2.81
CA LEU A 435 -1.24 23.00 -2.90
C LEU A 435 -1.58 21.53 -2.61
N ILE A 436 -2.40 21.25 -1.59
CA ILE A 436 -2.82 19.88 -1.26
C ILE A 436 -3.68 19.30 -2.38
N ILE A 437 -4.65 20.05 -2.91
CA ILE A 437 -5.47 19.61 -4.04
C ILE A 437 -4.60 19.34 -5.27
N GLY A 438 -3.68 20.26 -5.58
CA GLY A 438 -2.71 20.07 -6.66
C GLY A 438 -1.84 18.83 -6.48
N TYR A 439 -1.38 18.57 -5.25
CA TYR A 439 -0.66 17.36 -4.91
C TYR A 439 -1.53 16.11 -5.04
N MET A 440 -2.78 16.13 -4.59
CA MET A 440 -3.70 15.00 -4.76
C MET A 440 -3.96 14.68 -6.23
N LEU A 441 -4.13 15.70 -7.08
CA LEU A 441 -4.25 15.52 -8.53
C LEU A 441 -2.97 14.93 -9.15
N TYR A 442 -1.81 15.42 -8.72
CA TYR A 442 -0.51 14.91 -9.14
C TYR A 442 -0.35 13.41 -8.80
N VAL A 443 -0.65 12.99 -7.58
CA VAL A 443 -0.55 11.57 -7.18
C VAL A 443 -1.61 10.72 -7.90
N THR A 444 -2.83 11.24 -8.04
CA THR A 444 -3.91 10.57 -8.77
C THR A 444 -3.53 10.31 -10.23
N PHE A 445 -2.81 11.23 -10.87
CA PHE A 445 -2.29 11.02 -12.23
C PHE A 445 -1.41 9.76 -12.31
N PHE A 446 -0.50 9.54 -11.35
CA PHE A 446 0.31 8.33 -11.31
C PHE A 446 -0.50 7.08 -10.91
N ASP A 447 -1.42 7.19 -9.96
CA ASP A 447 -2.28 6.07 -9.55
C ASP A 447 -3.11 5.55 -10.74
N VAL A 448 -3.62 6.45 -11.59
CA VAL A 448 -4.37 6.09 -12.80
C VAL A 448 -3.47 5.40 -13.83
N GLN A 449 -2.23 5.86 -14.01
CA GLN A 449 -1.28 5.20 -14.91
C GLN A 449 -0.94 3.77 -14.47
N ASP A 450 -0.94 3.51 -13.17
CA ASP A 450 -0.66 2.19 -12.58
C ASP A 450 -1.85 1.21 -12.73
N LEU A 451 -3.02 1.65 -13.21
CA LEU A 451 -4.14 0.76 -13.50
C LEU A 451 -3.78 -0.24 -14.61
N PRO A 452 -4.05 -1.54 -14.46
CA PRO A 452 -3.54 -2.59 -15.35
C PRO A 452 -3.87 -2.36 -16.84
N PHE A 453 -5.09 -1.87 -17.14
CA PHE A 453 -5.53 -1.62 -18.51
C PHE A 453 -4.84 -0.39 -19.14
N ILE A 454 -4.57 0.64 -18.36
CA ILE A 454 -3.84 1.84 -18.80
C ILE A 454 -2.36 1.51 -18.96
N ARG A 455 -1.76 0.83 -17.98
CA ARG A 455 -0.36 0.40 -18.03
C ARG A 455 -0.09 -0.45 -19.27
N LYS A 456 -0.93 -1.45 -19.54
CA LYS A 456 -0.81 -2.28 -20.75
C LYS A 456 -0.88 -1.45 -22.05
N ARG A 457 -1.76 -0.44 -22.10
CA ARG A 457 -1.88 0.46 -23.26
C ARG A 457 -0.66 1.37 -23.42
N LEU A 458 -0.13 1.90 -22.32
CA LEU A 458 1.09 2.72 -22.35
C LEU A 458 2.31 1.90 -22.77
N ASP A 459 2.43 0.65 -22.31
CA ASP A 459 3.51 -0.27 -22.71
C ASP A 459 3.43 -0.63 -24.21
N GLN A 460 2.24 -0.66 -24.81
CA GLN A 460 2.04 -0.88 -26.26
C GLN A 460 2.36 0.35 -27.12
N LEU A 461 2.21 1.56 -26.59
CA LEU A 461 2.51 2.81 -27.29
C LEU A 461 4.00 3.16 -27.27
N GLU A 462 4.78 2.58 -26.36
CA GLU A 462 6.23 2.73 -26.37
C GLU A 462 6.84 1.82 -27.45
N PRO A 463 7.58 2.36 -28.44
CA PRO A 463 8.21 1.55 -29.47
C PRO A 463 9.13 0.52 -28.82
N GLN A 464 9.09 -0.72 -29.35
CA GLN A 464 9.89 -1.88 -28.93
C GLN A 464 11.40 -1.63 -29.05
N SER A 465 11.97 -0.73 -28.27
CA SER A 465 13.42 -0.59 -28.15
C SER A 465 14.05 -1.63 -27.19
N ARG A 466 13.22 -2.47 -26.56
CA ARG A 466 13.69 -3.55 -25.68
C ARG A 466 14.49 -4.66 -26.37
N ALA A 467 14.43 -4.75 -27.71
CA ALA A 467 15.15 -5.81 -28.44
C ALA A 467 16.61 -5.46 -28.76
N LYS A 468 17.10 -4.24 -28.45
CA LYS A 468 18.48 -3.84 -28.76
C LYS A 468 19.43 -3.75 -27.57
N ASP A 469 18.92 -3.68 -26.34
CA ASP A 469 19.78 -3.54 -25.15
C ASP A 469 20.11 -4.90 -24.47
N THR A 470 19.58 -6.02 -25.03
CA THR A 470 19.96 -7.38 -24.62
C THR A 470 20.95 -8.03 -25.58
N GLN A 471 21.42 -7.31 -26.61
CA GLN A 471 22.48 -7.74 -27.53
C GLN A 471 23.55 -6.66 -27.65
N ALA A 472 24.29 -6.42 -26.61
CA ALA A 472 25.61 -5.83 -26.69
C ALA A 472 26.60 -6.78 -26.00
N PRO A 473 27.80 -6.98 -26.59
CA PRO A 473 28.69 -8.14 -26.42
C PRO A 473 29.26 -8.27 -25.01
#